data_48889b792cd1540ec3c59eb70f6f74c7
#
_entry.id   48889b792cd1540ec3c59eb70f6f74c7
#
_cell.length_a   1.000
_cell.length_b   1.000
_cell.length_c   1.000
_cell.angle_alpha   90.00
_cell.angle_beta   90.00
_cell.angle_gamma   90.00
#
_symmetry.space_group_name_H-M   'P 1'
#
loop_
_entity.id
_entity.type
_entity.pdbx_description
1 polymer ?
#
loop_
_entity_poly.entity_id
_entity_poly.type
_entity_poly.pdbx_seq_one_letter_code
_entity_poly.pdbx_strand_id
1 'polypeptide(L)'
;MTNLNQLPTDLPIPQDDGAAAHLVGMRLPAISLGTTNAGQFNLGENKGRLVIYCYPMTGQPNVPLPEGWDQIPGARGCTPQSCSFRDHYQELRDLGADVVGLSVQSTEYQKEMADRLHLPFPVLSDADYQLQRALRLPTFVAAGMTLLKRITLIVNDGVIEAVHYPIFPSDSDPAWVMDYLKNNPAQAKADCI
;
A
#
# COMPACT_ATOMS: atom_id res chain seq x y z
N MET A 1 -17.05 -20.68 1.07
CA MET A 1 -16.67 -19.37 1.62
C MET A 1 -15.24 -19.07 1.21
N THR A 2 -14.98 -17.94 0.59
CA THR A 2 -13.63 -17.58 0.15
C THR A 2 -12.78 -17.22 1.39
N ASN A 3 -11.66 -17.93 1.59
CA ASN A 3 -10.72 -17.59 2.66
C ASN A 3 -9.89 -16.38 2.23
N LEU A 4 -10.15 -15.21 2.84
CA LEU A 4 -9.45 -13.96 2.52
C LEU A 4 -7.99 -13.96 3.01
N ASN A 5 -7.64 -14.83 3.97
CA ASN A 5 -6.31 -14.89 4.60
C ASN A 5 -5.32 -15.81 3.84
N GLN A 6 -5.78 -16.54 2.84
CA GLN A 6 -4.95 -17.47 2.08
C GLN A 6 -4.88 -17.05 0.61
N LEU A 7 -3.67 -17.16 0.05
CA LEU A 7 -3.46 -17.00 -1.38
C LEU A 7 -3.71 -18.34 -2.10
N PRO A 8 -4.56 -18.37 -3.12
CA PRO A 8 -4.60 -19.51 -4.04
C PRO A 8 -3.22 -19.74 -4.70
N THR A 9 -2.90 -20.97 -5.01
CA THR A 9 -1.59 -21.36 -5.58
C THR A 9 -1.46 -21.11 -7.08
N ASP A 10 -2.58 -20.87 -7.75
CA ASP A 10 -2.73 -20.74 -9.21
C ASP A 10 -3.04 -19.31 -9.66
N LEU A 11 -2.73 -18.31 -8.83
CA LEU A 11 -2.95 -16.90 -9.19
C LEU A 11 -2.04 -16.47 -10.35
N PRO A 12 -2.59 -15.69 -11.30
CA PRO A 12 -1.80 -15.16 -12.40
C PRO A 12 -0.77 -14.14 -11.89
N ILE A 13 0.46 -14.28 -12.38
CA ILE A 13 1.58 -13.41 -12.01
C ILE A 13 1.46 -12.09 -12.78
N PRO A 14 1.43 -10.92 -12.09
CA PRO A 14 1.43 -9.63 -12.76
C PRO A 14 2.76 -9.38 -13.47
N GLN A 15 2.70 -8.76 -14.64
CA GLN A 15 3.86 -8.36 -15.41
C GLN A 15 4.13 -6.87 -15.21
N ASP A 16 5.42 -6.49 -15.23
CA ASP A 16 5.80 -5.09 -15.25
C ASP A 16 5.42 -4.48 -16.62
N ASP A 17 4.51 -3.53 -16.58
CA ASP A 17 4.03 -2.79 -17.75
C ASP A 17 4.65 -1.39 -17.86
N GLY A 18 5.65 -1.08 -17.02
CA GLY A 18 6.32 0.22 -16.99
C GLY A 18 5.48 1.34 -16.37
N ALA A 19 4.26 1.06 -15.88
CA ALA A 19 3.34 2.10 -15.41
C ALA A 19 3.83 2.83 -14.14
N ALA A 20 4.82 2.28 -13.43
CA ALA A 20 5.40 2.86 -12.21
C ALA A 20 6.76 3.55 -12.45
N ALA A 21 7.33 3.49 -13.65
CA ALA A 21 8.71 3.93 -13.92
C ALA A 21 8.97 5.43 -13.66
N HIS A 22 7.93 6.24 -13.71
CA HIS A 22 8.03 7.70 -13.51
C HIS A 22 7.99 8.13 -12.03
N LEU A 23 7.69 7.23 -11.09
CA LEU A 23 7.38 7.59 -9.69
C LEU A 23 8.61 7.93 -8.86
N VAL A 24 9.75 7.25 -9.08
CA VAL A 24 10.98 7.51 -8.34
C VAL A 24 11.44 8.94 -8.58
N GLY A 25 11.75 9.67 -7.52
CA GLY A 25 12.11 11.08 -7.55
C GLY A 25 10.92 12.05 -7.48
N MET A 26 9.68 11.58 -7.64
CA MET A 26 8.52 12.45 -7.46
C MET A 26 8.34 12.84 -6.00
N ARG A 27 7.88 14.07 -5.78
CA ARG A 27 7.47 14.54 -4.46
C ARG A 27 6.00 14.22 -4.19
N LEU A 28 5.71 13.78 -2.97
CA LEU A 28 4.31 13.64 -2.54
C LEU A 28 3.60 15.00 -2.59
N PRO A 29 2.39 15.05 -3.13
CA PRO A 29 1.59 16.27 -3.14
C PRO A 29 1.09 16.61 -1.72
N ALA A 30 0.80 17.89 -1.48
CA ALA A 30 0.17 18.37 -0.25
C ALA A 30 -1.33 18.01 -0.24
N ILE A 31 -1.63 16.72 -0.13
CA ILE A 31 -2.98 16.16 -0.10
C ILE A 31 -3.23 15.55 1.26
N SER A 32 -4.41 15.82 1.81
CA SER A 32 -4.89 15.19 3.05
C SER A 32 -5.92 14.12 2.73
N LEU A 33 -5.67 12.89 3.19
CA LEU A 33 -6.55 11.74 2.99
C LEU A 33 -7.18 11.30 4.31
N GLY A 34 -8.44 10.88 4.27
CA GLY A 34 -9.11 10.28 5.42
C GLY A 34 -8.41 9.00 5.88
N THR A 35 -8.39 8.74 7.20
CA THR A 35 -7.70 7.58 7.78
C THR A 35 -8.60 6.72 8.65
N THR A 36 -8.31 5.43 8.75
CA THR A 36 -9.02 4.49 9.63
C THR A 36 -8.84 4.78 11.13
N ASN A 37 -7.84 5.58 11.51
CA ASN A 37 -7.58 5.99 12.89
C ASN A 37 -8.28 7.31 13.26
N ALA A 38 -9.28 7.71 12.49
CA ALA A 38 -9.98 9.00 12.52
C ALA A 38 -9.10 10.20 12.09
N GLY A 39 -9.75 11.22 11.54
CA GLY A 39 -9.09 12.42 11.03
C GLY A 39 -8.50 12.27 9.64
N GLN A 40 -7.47 13.02 9.36
CA GLN A 40 -6.80 13.07 8.07
C GLN A 40 -5.29 12.93 8.22
N PHE A 41 -4.66 12.38 7.19
CA PHE A 41 -3.21 12.27 7.07
C PHE A 41 -2.74 13.16 5.92
N ASN A 42 -1.90 14.17 6.23
CA ASN A 42 -1.32 15.05 5.23
C ASN A 42 -0.03 14.46 4.68
N LEU A 43 -0.07 13.99 3.45
CA LEU A 43 1.08 13.36 2.80
C LEU A 43 2.26 14.33 2.60
N GLY A 44 1.97 15.61 2.34
CA GLY A 44 3.00 16.64 2.10
C GLY A 44 3.77 17.06 3.34
N GLU A 45 3.23 16.77 4.53
CA GLU A 45 3.86 17.13 5.82
C GLU A 45 4.67 15.98 6.42
N ASN A 46 4.66 14.80 5.80
CA ASN A 46 5.38 13.65 6.31
C ASN A 46 6.89 13.92 6.35
N LYS A 47 7.50 13.62 7.50
CA LYS A 47 8.95 13.71 7.72
C LYS A 47 9.52 12.31 7.98
N GLY A 48 10.76 12.12 7.56
CA GLY A 48 11.41 10.82 7.65
C GLY A 48 10.88 9.83 6.61
N ARG A 49 11.08 8.54 6.88
CA ARG A 49 10.67 7.48 5.96
C ARG A 49 9.23 7.04 6.19
N LEU A 50 8.50 6.93 5.09
CA LEU A 50 7.13 6.43 5.05
C LEU A 50 7.02 5.36 3.96
N VAL A 51 6.52 4.20 4.34
CA VAL A 51 6.12 3.13 3.42
C VAL A 51 4.63 3.26 3.15
N ILE A 52 4.27 3.45 1.89
CA ILE A 52 2.87 3.51 1.44
C ILE A 52 2.61 2.26 0.59
N TYR A 53 1.98 1.24 1.18
CA TYR A 53 1.58 0.08 0.39
C TYR A 53 0.17 0.27 -0.17
N CYS A 54 0.06 0.27 -1.49
CA CYS A 54 -1.20 0.40 -2.21
C CYS A 54 -1.75 -0.97 -2.58
N TYR A 55 -3.07 -1.14 -2.46
CA TYR A 55 -3.73 -2.38 -2.81
C TYR A 55 -5.07 -2.09 -3.52
N PRO A 56 -5.54 -3.01 -4.38
CA PRO A 56 -6.76 -2.79 -5.15
C PRO A 56 -7.99 -2.66 -4.28
N MET A 57 -8.33 -3.73 -3.55
CA MET A 57 -9.57 -3.81 -2.80
C MET A 57 -9.49 -4.92 -1.74
N THR A 58 -9.91 -4.62 -0.52
CA THR A 58 -10.15 -5.65 0.49
C THR A 58 -11.53 -6.26 0.29
N GLY A 59 -11.66 -7.55 0.60
CA GLY A 59 -12.96 -8.19 0.77
C GLY A 59 -13.42 -8.13 2.23
N GLN A 60 -14.73 -8.26 2.44
CA GLN A 60 -15.32 -8.46 3.76
C GLN A 60 -15.67 -9.94 3.98
N PRO A 61 -15.64 -10.44 5.22
CA PRO A 61 -16.08 -11.80 5.52
C PRO A 61 -17.53 -12.02 5.05
N ASN A 62 -17.79 -13.18 4.45
CA ASN A 62 -19.10 -13.58 3.93
C ASN A 62 -19.65 -12.73 2.77
N VAL A 63 -18.87 -11.79 2.23
CA VAL A 63 -19.21 -11.07 1.00
C VAL A 63 -18.43 -11.69 -0.16
N PRO A 64 -19.10 -12.13 -1.23
CA PRO A 64 -18.40 -12.66 -2.40
C PRO A 64 -17.49 -11.60 -3.04
N LEU A 65 -16.31 -12.03 -3.47
CA LEU A 65 -15.48 -11.20 -4.34
C LEU A 65 -16.13 -11.03 -5.72
N PRO A 66 -15.79 -9.97 -6.46
CA PRO A 66 -16.25 -9.83 -7.84
C PRO A 66 -15.96 -11.07 -8.68
N GLU A 67 -16.85 -11.38 -9.60
CA GLU A 67 -16.63 -12.48 -10.57
C GLU A 67 -15.31 -12.27 -11.32
N GLY A 68 -14.54 -13.34 -11.47
CA GLY A 68 -13.24 -13.29 -12.15
C GLY A 68 -12.12 -12.64 -11.37
N TRP A 69 -12.34 -12.27 -10.09
CA TRP A 69 -11.33 -11.54 -9.28
C TRP A 69 -9.97 -12.25 -9.21
N ASP A 70 -9.98 -13.56 -9.01
CA ASP A 70 -8.76 -14.37 -8.88
C ASP A 70 -8.02 -14.56 -10.23
N GLN A 71 -8.66 -14.27 -11.37
CA GLN A 71 -8.04 -14.28 -12.70
C GLN A 71 -7.34 -12.97 -13.06
N ILE A 72 -7.51 -11.91 -12.27
CA ILE A 72 -6.86 -10.61 -12.52
C ILE A 72 -5.48 -10.61 -11.89
N PRO A 73 -4.38 -10.49 -12.68
CA PRO A 73 -3.03 -10.48 -12.13
C PRO A 73 -2.83 -9.38 -11.06
N GLY A 74 -2.37 -9.76 -9.87
CA GLY A 74 -2.11 -8.84 -8.77
C GLY A 74 -3.35 -8.36 -7.99
N ALA A 75 -4.59 -8.72 -8.37
CA ALA A 75 -5.79 -8.30 -7.64
C ALA A 75 -5.93 -8.99 -6.29
N ARG A 76 -5.77 -10.33 -6.26
CA ARG A 76 -5.91 -11.12 -5.03
C ARG A 76 -4.78 -10.84 -4.04
N GLY A 77 -5.09 -10.87 -2.71
CA GLY A 77 -4.08 -10.89 -1.65
C GLY A 77 -3.93 -9.60 -0.85
N CYS A 78 -4.92 -8.70 -0.83
CA CYS A 78 -4.86 -7.48 -0.03
C CYS A 78 -4.83 -7.78 1.48
N THR A 79 -5.61 -8.75 1.95
CA THR A 79 -5.58 -9.20 3.34
C THR A 79 -4.23 -9.84 3.73
N PRO A 80 -3.67 -10.81 2.99
CA PRO A 80 -2.33 -11.33 3.26
C PRO A 80 -1.24 -10.24 3.25
N GLN A 81 -1.26 -9.29 2.32
CA GLN A 81 -0.32 -8.17 2.31
C GLN A 81 -0.43 -7.34 3.60
N SER A 82 -1.64 -6.93 4.00
CA SER A 82 -1.85 -6.15 5.22
C SER A 82 -1.44 -6.90 6.48
N CYS A 83 -1.74 -8.21 6.56
CA CYS A 83 -1.28 -9.07 7.66
C CYS A 83 0.25 -9.14 7.71
N SER A 84 0.91 -9.31 6.56
CA SER A 84 2.36 -9.35 6.49
C SER A 84 3.00 -8.03 6.94
N PHE A 85 2.47 -6.87 6.54
CA PHE A 85 2.91 -5.56 7.05
C PHE A 85 2.67 -5.41 8.56
N ARG A 86 1.53 -5.89 9.07
CA ARG A 86 1.24 -5.90 10.52
C ARG A 86 2.28 -6.72 11.28
N ASP A 87 2.56 -7.93 10.80
CA ASP A 87 3.42 -8.88 11.49
C ASP A 87 4.89 -8.41 11.51
N HIS A 88 5.31 -7.60 10.53
CA HIS A 88 6.65 -7.01 10.44
C HIS A 88 6.70 -5.53 10.85
N TYR A 89 5.61 -4.99 11.41
CA TYR A 89 5.53 -3.55 11.68
C TYR A 89 6.62 -3.05 12.62
N GLN A 90 6.90 -3.79 13.70
CA GLN A 90 7.95 -3.38 14.64
C GLN A 90 9.33 -3.36 13.97
N GLU A 91 9.65 -4.36 13.14
CA GLU A 91 10.92 -4.41 12.42
C GLU A 91 11.06 -3.22 11.45
N LEU A 92 9.99 -2.83 10.77
CA LEU A 92 9.96 -1.65 9.89
C LEU A 92 10.18 -0.35 10.69
N ARG A 93 9.56 -0.25 11.87
CA ARG A 93 9.78 0.87 12.81
C ARG A 93 11.23 0.94 13.29
N ASP A 94 11.83 -0.19 13.61
CA ASP A 94 13.23 -0.28 14.05
C ASP A 94 14.21 0.10 12.92
N LEU A 95 13.79 -0.10 11.65
CA LEU A 95 14.50 0.38 10.46
C LEU A 95 14.22 1.86 10.13
N GLY A 96 13.46 2.56 10.98
CA GLY A 96 13.19 4.00 10.89
C GLY A 96 12.08 4.36 9.90
N ALA A 97 11.19 3.45 9.55
CA ALA A 97 10.09 3.72 8.63
C ALA A 97 8.72 3.59 9.30
N ASP A 98 7.85 4.57 9.04
CA ASP A 98 6.41 4.47 9.29
C ASP A 98 5.72 3.72 8.15
N VAL A 99 4.55 3.14 8.43
CA VAL A 99 3.77 2.38 7.44
C VAL A 99 2.35 2.90 7.37
N VAL A 100 1.82 3.03 6.16
CA VAL A 100 0.39 3.28 5.90
C VAL A 100 -0.08 2.40 4.75
N GLY A 101 -1.31 1.89 4.86
CA GLY A 101 -2.00 1.29 3.71
C GLY A 101 -2.72 2.35 2.89
N LEU A 102 -2.99 2.08 1.62
CA LEU A 102 -3.73 2.98 0.73
C LEU A 102 -4.60 2.20 -0.26
N SER A 103 -5.85 2.58 -0.40
CA SER A 103 -6.69 2.18 -1.52
C SER A 103 -7.72 3.26 -1.88
N VAL A 104 -8.47 3.04 -2.96
CA VAL A 104 -9.59 3.91 -3.36
C VAL A 104 -10.92 3.53 -2.69
N GLN A 105 -10.92 2.58 -1.79
CA GLN A 105 -12.11 2.26 -0.98
C GLN A 105 -12.34 3.35 0.08
N SER A 106 -13.61 3.52 0.51
CA SER A 106 -13.92 4.52 1.54
C SER A 106 -13.26 4.19 2.89
N THR A 107 -13.09 5.21 3.71
CA THR A 107 -12.51 5.07 5.06
C THR A 107 -13.29 4.06 5.91
N GLU A 108 -14.63 4.10 5.85
CA GLU A 108 -15.51 3.21 6.61
C GLU A 108 -15.32 1.75 6.17
N TYR A 109 -15.20 1.52 4.86
CA TYR A 109 -15.00 0.17 4.32
C TYR A 109 -13.65 -0.40 4.76
N GLN A 110 -12.59 0.41 4.69
CA GLN A 110 -11.25 0.00 5.10
C GLN A 110 -11.10 -0.16 6.62
N LYS A 111 -11.92 0.58 7.39
CA LYS A 111 -11.91 0.48 8.86
C LYS A 111 -12.32 -0.91 9.35
N GLU A 112 -13.29 -1.54 8.69
CA GLU A 112 -13.65 -2.94 9.01
C GLU A 112 -12.43 -3.85 8.91
N MET A 113 -11.67 -3.77 7.82
CA MET A 113 -10.46 -4.57 7.66
C MET A 113 -9.40 -4.22 8.71
N ALA A 114 -9.14 -2.93 8.94
CA ALA A 114 -8.14 -2.49 9.90
C ALA A 114 -8.44 -2.99 11.31
N ASP A 115 -9.70 -2.89 11.74
CA ASP A 115 -10.16 -3.37 13.05
C ASP A 115 -10.08 -4.90 13.16
N ARG A 116 -10.58 -5.62 12.16
CA ARG A 116 -10.58 -7.09 12.12
C ARG A 116 -9.18 -7.68 12.11
N LEU A 117 -8.25 -7.05 11.41
CA LEU A 117 -6.86 -7.50 11.32
C LEU A 117 -5.97 -6.91 12.43
N HIS A 118 -6.50 -6.04 13.28
CA HIS A 118 -5.73 -5.33 14.33
C HIS A 118 -4.48 -4.64 13.76
N LEU A 119 -4.66 -3.86 12.68
CA LEU A 119 -3.54 -3.15 12.07
C LEU A 119 -3.00 -2.06 13.01
N PRO A 120 -1.69 -2.04 13.33
CA PRO A 120 -1.09 -1.05 14.23
C PRO A 120 -0.81 0.29 13.53
N PHE A 121 -1.13 0.43 12.27
CA PHE A 121 -0.92 1.60 11.44
C PHE A 121 -2.21 2.01 10.72
N PRO A 122 -2.35 3.27 10.30
CA PRO A 122 -3.53 3.73 9.59
C PRO A 122 -3.59 3.22 8.16
N VAL A 123 -4.81 3.11 7.64
CA VAL A 123 -5.08 2.91 6.22
C VAL A 123 -5.75 4.17 5.68
N LEU A 124 -5.24 4.67 4.56
CA LEU A 124 -5.67 5.91 3.93
C LEU A 124 -6.69 5.62 2.83
N SER A 125 -7.65 6.51 2.67
CA SER A 125 -8.66 6.45 1.62
C SER A 125 -8.42 7.51 0.54
N ASP A 126 -8.14 7.07 -0.68
CA ASP A 126 -8.09 7.93 -1.87
C ASP A 126 -9.37 7.73 -2.72
N ALA A 127 -10.54 7.69 -2.06
CA ALA A 127 -11.83 7.44 -2.72
C ALA A 127 -12.15 8.48 -3.83
N ASP A 128 -11.60 9.68 -3.71
CA ASP A 128 -11.74 10.74 -4.71
C ASP A 128 -10.61 10.73 -5.75
N TYR A 129 -9.72 9.76 -5.75
CA TYR A 129 -8.58 9.62 -6.68
C TYR A 129 -7.65 10.84 -6.71
N GLN A 130 -7.50 11.58 -5.61
CA GLN A 130 -6.67 12.79 -5.55
C GLN A 130 -5.19 12.43 -5.69
N LEU A 131 -4.72 11.49 -4.87
CA LEU A 131 -3.34 11.02 -4.90
C LEU A 131 -3.06 10.22 -6.17
N GLN A 132 -4.00 9.34 -6.56
CA GLN A 132 -3.89 8.56 -7.79
C GLN A 132 -3.66 9.47 -9.00
N ARG A 133 -4.45 10.54 -9.16
CA ARG A 133 -4.29 11.48 -10.28
C ARG A 133 -3.00 12.27 -10.18
N ALA A 134 -2.65 12.78 -8.99
CA ALA A 134 -1.46 13.60 -8.79
C ALA A 134 -0.16 12.85 -9.09
N LEU A 135 -0.07 11.59 -8.67
CA LEU A 135 1.09 10.73 -8.91
C LEU A 135 0.94 9.85 -10.16
N ARG A 136 -0.23 9.83 -10.80
CA ARG A 136 -0.56 8.89 -11.89
C ARG A 136 -0.29 7.43 -11.49
N LEU A 137 -0.75 7.07 -10.28
CA LEU A 137 -0.59 5.69 -9.79
C LEU A 137 -1.28 4.72 -10.74
N PRO A 138 -0.67 3.55 -11.02
CA PRO A 138 -1.22 2.57 -11.95
C PRO A 138 -2.56 2.02 -11.46
N THR A 139 -3.50 1.87 -12.38
CA THR A 139 -4.86 1.39 -12.11
C THR A 139 -5.27 0.29 -13.08
N PHE A 140 -6.35 -0.41 -12.73
CA PHE A 140 -7.09 -1.30 -13.61
C PHE A 140 -8.58 -1.20 -13.32
N VAL A 141 -9.42 -1.70 -14.22
CA VAL A 141 -10.87 -1.71 -14.06
C VAL A 141 -11.35 -3.13 -13.81
N ALA A 142 -12.14 -3.33 -12.76
CA ALA A 142 -12.79 -4.59 -12.45
C ALA A 142 -14.17 -4.33 -11.83
N ALA A 143 -15.18 -5.09 -12.25
CA ALA A 143 -16.57 -4.96 -11.78
C ALA A 143 -17.08 -3.50 -11.81
N GLY A 144 -16.72 -2.73 -12.84
CA GLY A 144 -17.11 -1.33 -12.99
C GLY A 144 -16.37 -0.34 -12.09
N MET A 145 -15.41 -0.80 -11.27
CA MET A 145 -14.60 0.03 -10.38
C MET A 145 -13.22 0.28 -10.98
N THR A 146 -12.70 1.50 -10.85
CA THR A 146 -11.29 1.80 -11.09
C THR A 146 -10.51 1.58 -9.80
N LEU A 147 -9.57 0.66 -9.81
CA LEU A 147 -8.82 0.23 -8.62
C LEU A 147 -7.33 0.47 -8.82
N LEU A 148 -6.60 0.74 -7.73
CA LEU A 148 -5.14 0.83 -7.78
C LEU A 148 -4.55 -0.56 -8.08
N LYS A 149 -3.50 -0.61 -8.90
CA LYS A 149 -2.64 -1.79 -8.96
C LYS A 149 -1.85 -1.88 -7.66
N ARG A 150 -1.46 -3.10 -7.31
CA ARG A 150 -0.62 -3.34 -6.13
C ARG A 150 0.77 -2.77 -6.36
N ILE A 151 1.16 -1.81 -5.53
CA ILE A 151 2.43 -1.09 -5.61
C ILE A 151 2.79 -0.59 -4.22
N THR A 152 4.08 -0.58 -3.88
CA THR A 152 4.56 0.02 -2.63
C THR A 152 5.58 1.10 -2.92
N LEU A 153 5.39 2.24 -2.29
CA LEU A 153 6.26 3.41 -2.37
C LEU A 153 7.05 3.53 -1.07
N ILE A 154 8.35 3.68 -1.16
CA ILE A 154 9.18 4.12 -0.03
C ILE A 154 9.48 5.59 -0.26
N VAL A 155 9.06 6.39 0.70
CA VAL A 155 9.15 7.85 0.66
C VAL A 155 10.12 8.31 1.75
N ASN A 156 10.95 9.27 1.46
CA ASN A 156 11.85 9.88 2.44
C ASN A 156 11.74 11.42 2.37
N ASP A 157 11.38 12.05 3.47
CA ASP A 157 11.12 13.50 3.56
C ASP A 157 10.26 14.03 2.40
N GLY A 158 9.22 13.27 2.07
CA GLY A 158 8.23 13.60 1.04
C GLY A 158 8.66 13.32 -0.40
N VAL A 159 9.80 12.68 -0.64
CA VAL A 159 10.25 12.26 -1.98
C VAL A 159 10.21 10.73 -2.09
N ILE A 160 9.65 10.21 -3.16
CA ILE A 160 9.63 8.76 -3.45
C ILE A 160 11.05 8.33 -3.81
N GLU A 161 11.69 7.55 -2.94
CA GLU A 161 13.06 7.06 -3.14
C GLU A 161 13.11 5.67 -3.80
N ALA A 162 12.07 4.85 -3.59
CA ALA A 162 11.98 3.53 -4.23
C ALA A 162 10.52 3.11 -4.46
N VAL A 163 10.34 2.22 -5.42
CA VAL A 163 9.05 1.66 -5.82
C VAL A 163 9.18 0.16 -5.98
N HIS A 164 8.29 -0.59 -5.32
CA HIS A 164 8.13 -2.02 -5.54
C HIS A 164 6.93 -2.27 -6.45
N TYR A 165 7.18 -2.66 -7.68
CA TYR A 165 6.16 -2.92 -8.70
C TYR A 165 6.73 -3.78 -9.83
N PRO A 166 5.99 -4.78 -10.34
CA PRO A 166 4.78 -5.36 -9.73
C PRO A 166 5.11 -6.21 -8.49
N ILE A 167 4.12 -6.43 -7.62
CA ILE A 167 4.30 -7.20 -6.39
C ILE A 167 3.64 -8.56 -6.51
N PHE A 168 4.41 -9.64 -6.32
CA PHE A 168 3.91 -11.01 -6.27
C PHE A 168 4.94 -11.96 -5.60
N PRO A 169 4.51 -12.85 -4.70
CA PRO A 169 3.19 -12.85 -4.04
C PRO A 169 2.99 -11.64 -3.14
N SER A 170 1.71 -11.30 -2.83
CA SER A 170 1.39 -10.06 -2.14
C SER A 170 1.93 -9.97 -0.71
N ASP A 171 2.09 -11.10 -0.03
CA ASP A 171 2.60 -11.20 1.34
C ASP A 171 4.14 -11.12 1.44
N SER A 172 4.86 -11.18 0.32
CA SER A 172 6.31 -10.97 0.27
C SER A 172 6.73 -9.49 0.31
N ASP A 173 5.78 -8.58 0.16
CA ASP A 173 6.04 -7.15 0.01
C ASP A 173 6.83 -6.52 1.18
N PRO A 174 6.49 -6.76 2.48
CA PRO A 174 7.28 -6.22 3.58
C PRO A 174 8.73 -6.73 3.62
N ALA A 175 8.98 -7.96 3.17
CA ALA A 175 10.34 -8.51 3.11
C ALA A 175 11.20 -7.70 2.12
N TRP A 176 10.66 -7.37 0.94
CA TRP A 176 11.32 -6.51 -0.03
C TRP A 176 11.58 -5.10 0.55
N VAL A 177 10.60 -4.52 1.25
CA VAL A 177 10.74 -3.22 1.89
C VAL A 177 11.85 -3.23 2.94
N MET A 178 11.86 -4.22 3.83
CA MET A 178 12.89 -4.35 4.86
C MET A 178 14.28 -4.53 4.27
N ASP A 179 14.40 -5.32 3.21
CA ASP A 179 15.67 -5.52 2.52
C ASP A 179 16.17 -4.20 1.90
N TYR A 180 15.27 -3.44 1.26
CA TYR A 180 15.61 -2.11 0.76
C TYR A 180 16.09 -1.19 1.89
N LEU A 181 15.36 -1.11 3.01
CA LEU A 181 15.68 -0.22 4.14
C LEU A 181 17.03 -0.60 4.80
N LYS A 182 17.33 -1.89 4.92
CA LYS A 182 18.62 -2.39 5.46
C LYS A 182 19.80 -2.00 4.56
N ASN A 183 19.61 -2.08 3.24
CA ASN A 183 20.66 -1.76 2.26
C ASN A 183 20.81 -0.25 2.00
N ASN A 184 19.79 0.55 2.41
CA ASN A 184 19.77 2.00 2.25
C ASN A 184 19.42 2.66 3.58
N PRO A 185 20.29 2.62 4.60
CA PRO A 185 19.97 3.22 5.90
C PRO A 185 19.69 4.71 5.76
N ALA A 186 18.72 5.23 6.54
CA ALA A 186 18.44 6.66 6.56
C ALA A 186 19.73 7.42 6.92
N GLN A 187 20.06 8.44 6.15
CA GLN A 187 21.19 9.30 6.51
C GLN A 187 20.88 9.94 7.86
N ALA A 188 21.76 9.77 8.84
CA ALA A 188 21.68 10.51 10.09
C ALA A 188 21.62 11.99 9.73
N LYS A 189 20.58 12.71 10.16
CA LYS A 189 20.55 14.17 10.02
C LYS A 189 21.81 14.67 10.70
N ALA A 190 22.72 15.29 9.94
CA ALA A 190 23.82 16.02 10.52
C ALA A 190 23.17 17.11 11.40
N ASP A 191 23.30 16.97 12.72
CA ASP A 191 22.94 18.01 13.64
C ASP A 191 23.74 19.26 13.23
N CYS A 192 23.04 20.23 12.64
CA CYS A 192 23.60 21.56 12.47
C CYS A 192 23.76 22.16 13.87
N ILE A 193 25.01 22.10 14.38
CA ILE A 193 25.44 22.83 15.55
C ILE A 193 25.44 24.32 15.22
#